data_12c04053a13367bbdaae164d39c89706
#
_entry.id   12c04053a13367bbdaae164d39c89706
#
_cell.length_a   1.000
_cell.length_b   1.000
_cell.length_c   1.000
_cell.angle_alpha   90.00
_cell.angle_beta   90.00
_cell.angle_gamma   90.00
#
_symmetry.space_group_name_H-M   'P 1'
#
loop_
_entity.id
_entity.type
_entity.pdbx_description
1 polymer ?
#
loop_
_entity_poly.entity_id
_entity_poly.type
_entity_poly.pdbx_seq_one_letter_code
_entity_poly.pdbx_strand_id
1 'polypeptide(L)'
;MKNFTDQQKGSLMAFVAVMFITPDSLFIRLSNVDTWGLVFYRGIIPFFTVFLGMLIIYKLNFFNILFSSGYHGLIYIGTFSLTNITFVVSIQNTNVANTLVMIATAPMLSAILGAIFLKEMPDKKTWISII
;
A
#
# COMPACT_ATOMS: atom_id res chain seq x y z
N MET A 1 11.56 25.99 -19.36
CA MET A 1 11.30 24.72 -18.66
C MET A 1 9.79 24.55 -18.63
N LYS A 2 9.24 23.48 -19.26
CA LYS A 2 7.78 23.23 -19.23
C LYS A 2 7.37 22.94 -17.78
N ASN A 3 6.52 23.79 -17.21
CA ASN A 3 5.94 23.55 -15.90
C ASN A 3 4.98 22.36 -16.05
N PHE A 4 5.33 21.22 -15.45
CA PHE A 4 4.44 20.08 -15.36
C PHE A 4 3.18 20.50 -14.61
N THR A 5 2.02 20.12 -15.14
CA THR A 5 0.75 20.27 -14.41
C THR A 5 0.79 19.38 -13.16
N ASP A 6 0.04 19.74 -12.11
CA ASP A 6 0.03 18.96 -10.86
C ASP A 6 -0.39 17.51 -11.09
N GLN A 7 -1.26 17.27 -12.07
CA GLN A 7 -1.65 15.92 -12.51
C GLN A 7 -0.47 15.13 -13.12
N GLN A 8 0.37 15.77 -13.93
CA GLN A 8 1.55 15.14 -14.52
C GLN A 8 2.61 14.80 -13.46
N LYS A 9 2.79 15.68 -12.48
CA LYS A 9 3.68 15.42 -11.33
C LYS A 9 3.17 14.23 -10.52
N GLY A 10 1.87 14.18 -10.22
CA GLY A 10 1.24 13.06 -9.52
C GLY A 10 1.41 11.74 -10.25
N SER A 11 1.17 11.71 -11.57
CA SER A 11 1.36 10.51 -12.39
C SER A 11 2.82 10.05 -12.43
N LEU A 12 3.77 10.98 -12.53
CA LEU A 12 5.20 10.66 -12.52
C LEU A 12 5.63 10.09 -11.15
N MET A 13 5.17 10.69 -10.06
CA MET A 13 5.45 10.18 -8.70
C MET A 13 4.86 8.78 -8.49
N ALA A 14 3.64 8.55 -8.94
CA ALA A 14 3.01 7.23 -8.88
C ALA A 14 3.78 6.18 -9.68
N PHE A 15 4.22 6.52 -10.91
CA PHE A 15 5.03 5.63 -11.74
C PHE A 15 6.36 5.25 -11.07
N VAL A 16 7.07 6.25 -10.52
CA VAL A 16 8.32 6.03 -9.79
C VAL A 16 8.09 5.17 -8.56
N ALA A 17 7.03 5.42 -7.79
CA ALA A 17 6.67 4.61 -6.62
C ALA A 17 6.42 3.14 -7.00
N VAL A 18 5.69 2.87 -8.08
CA VAL A 18 5.45 1.51 -8.58
C VAL A 18 6.76 0.83 -8.99
N MET A 19 7.67 1.54 -9.66
CA MET A 19 8.99 0.98 -10.02
C MET A 19 9.81 0.56 -8.78
N PHE A 20 9.71 1.29 -7.67
CA PHE A 20 10.37 0.91 -6.41
C PHE A 20 9.71 -0.27 -5.71
N ILE A 21 8.40 -0.44 -5.87
CA ILE A 21 7.66 -1.57 -5.27
C ILE A 21 7.82 -2.86 -6.08
N THR A 22 8.00 -2.76 -7.40
CA THR A 22 8.09 -3.94 -8.28
C THR A 22 9.14 -4.98 -7.85
N PRO A 23 10.37 -4.63 -7.42
CA PRO A 23 11.34 -5.61 -6.97
C PRO A 23 10.99 -6.32 -5.66
N ASP A 24 10.07 -5.77 -4.87
CA ASP A 24 9.73 -6.27 -3.54
C ASP A 24 9.27 -7.74 -3.57
N SER A 25 8.39 -8.09 -4.49
CA SER A 25 7.90 -9.47 -4.66
C SER A 25 9.02 -10.44 -5.05
N LEU A 26 10.00 -9.97 -5.83
CA LEU A 26 11.17 -10.75 -6.18
C LEU A 26 12.07 -10.99 -4.95
N PHE A 27 12.31 -9.95 -4.16
CA PHE A 27 13.08 -10.07 -2.92
C PHE A 27 12.43 -11.01 -1.91
N ILE A 28 11.11 -10.98 -1.75
CA ILE A 28 10.37 -11.94 -0.92
C ILE A 28 10.62 -13.38 -1.40
N ARG A 29 10.58 -13.61 -2.70
CA ARG A 29 10.77 -14.95 -3.26
C ARG A 29 12.21 -15.45 -3.17
N LEU A 30 13.18 -14.56 -3.36
CA LEU A 30 14.61 -14.88 -3.31
C LEU A 30 15.14 -14.97 -1.87
N SER A 31 14.49 -14.31 -0.92
CA SER A 31 14.87 -14.44 0.49
C SER A 31 14.53 -15.85 0.95
N ASN A 32 15.55 -16.62 1.27
CA ASN A 32 15.40 -17.98 1.77
C ASN A 32 15.05 -17.96 3.28
N VAL A 33 14.11 -17.07 3.66
CA VAL A 33 13.65 -16.82 5.03
C VAL A 33 12.26 -17.40 5.20
N ASP A 34 11.97 -17.93 6.37
CA ASP A 34 10.64 -18.40 6.74
C ASP A 34 9.56 -17.30 6.60
N THR A 35 8.36 -17.72 6.22
CA THR A 35 7.20 -16.82 5.99
C THR A 35 6.96 -15.87 7.17
N TRP A 36 6.98 -16.40 8.37
CA TRP A 36 6.72 -15.62 9.58
C TRP A 36 7.85 -14.64 9.90
N GLY A 37 9.10 -15.06 9.65
CA GLY A 37 10.26 -14.17 9.75
C GLY A 37 10.16 -12.99 8.79
N LEU A 38 9.75 -13.22 7.54
CA LEU A 38 9.53 -12.16 6.56
C LEU A 38 8.42 -11.18 7.00
N VAL A 39 7.29 -11.70 7.45
CA VAL A 39 6.18 -10.87 7.97
C VAL A 39 6.67 -10.00 9.13
N PHE A 40 7.44 -10.58 10.05
CA PHE A 40 8.00 -9.85 11.19
C PHE A 40 8.94 -8.72 10.75
N TYR A 41 9.92 -9.00 9.90
CA TYR A 41 10.87 -7.97 9.43
C TYR A 41 10.21 -6.88 8.60
N ARG A 42 9.22 -7.23 7.78
CA ARG A 42 8.42 -6.26 7.01
C ARG A 42 7.53 -5.37 7.87
N GLY A 43 7.16 -5.83 9.06
CA GLY A 43 6.43 -5.01 10.02
C GLY A 43 7.35 -4.12 10.85
N ILE A 44 8.43 -4.71 11.41
CA ILE A 44 9.26 -4.03 12.42
C ILE A 44 10.15 -2.93 11.82
N ILE A 45 10.73 -3.17 10.65
CA ILE A 45 11.65 -2.20 10.02
C ILE A 45 10.92 -0.90 9.62
N PRO A 46 9.81 -0.94 8.87
CA PRO A 46 9.03 0.28 8.58
C PRO A 46 8.45 0.93 9.83
N PHE A 47 8.04 0.13 10.83
CA PHE A 47 7.57 0.66 12.10
C PHE A 47 8.61 1.55 12.76
N PHE A 48 9.83 1.06 12.96
CA PHE A 48 10.89 1.86 13.56
C PHE A 48 11.26 3.07 12.70
N THR A 49 11.30 2.92 11.39
CA THR A 49 11.62 4.02 10.47
C THR A 49 10.60 5.14 10.57
N VAL A 50 9.30 4.80 10.50
CA VAL A 50 8.22 5.79 10.61
C VAL A 50 8.14 6.35 12.02
N PHE A 51 8.26 5.51 13.05
CA PHE A 51 8.22 5.94 14.45
C PHE A 51 9.32 6.96 14.78
N LEU A 52 10.56 6.67 14.39
CA LEU A 52 11.68 7.58 14.58
C LEU A 52 11.49 8.86 13.77
N GLY A 53 11.06 8.75 12.51
CA GLY A 53 10.75 9.91 11.68
C GLY A 53 9.68 10.82 12.30
N MET A 54 8.60 10.24 12.81
CA MET A 54 7.53 10.99 13.47
C MET A 54 7.98 11.60 14.79
N LEU A 55 8.81 10.92 15.58
CA LEU A 55 9.40 11.50 16.80
C LEU A 55 10.26 12.73 16.50
N ILE A 56 11.04 12.70 15.41
CA ILE A 56 11.88 13.84 15.01
C ILE A 56 11.02 15.02 14.56
N ILE A 57 9.96 14.76 13.78
CA ILE A 57 9.12 15.82 13.18
C ILE A 57 8.13 16.40 14.21
N TYR A 58 7.40 15.52 14.92
CA TYR A 58 6.27 15.91 15.78
C TYR A 58 6.63 15.95 17.27
N LYS A 59 7.81 15.50 17.67
CA LYS A 59 8.26 15.44 19.06
C LYS A 59 7.21 14.76 19.96
N LEU A 60 6.89 15.35 21.12
CA LEU A 60 5.91 14.79 22.06
C LEU A 60 4.45 14.88 21.59
N ASN A 61 4.14 15.70 20.59
CA ASN A 61 2.78 15.82 20.04
C ASN A 61 2.37 14.58 19.21
N PHE A 62 3.32 13.70 18.89
CA PHE A 62 3.08 12.44 18.20
C PHE A 62 1.99 11.59 18.88
N PHE A 63 2.04 11.44 20.20
CA PHE A 63 1.07 10.64 20.92
C PHE A 63 -0.36 11.22 20.83
N ASN A 64 -0.51 12.53 20.89
CA ASN A 64 -1.81 13.18 20.74
C ASN A 64 -2.40 12.96 19.33
N ILE A 65 -1.58 13.02 18.30
CA ILE A 65 -1.99 12.75 16.90
C ILE A 65 -2.41 11.28 16.74
N LEU A 66 -1.65 10.35 17.30
CA LEU A 66 -1.95 8.92 17.24
C LEU A 66 -3.30 8.60 17.92
N PHE A 67 -3.53 9.12 19.12
CA PHE A 67 -4.78 8.90 19.86
C PHE A 67 -5.97 9.66 19.26
N SER A 68 -5.74 10.77 18.55
CA SER A 68 -6.77 11.53 17.82
C SER A 68 -7.39 10.73 16.67
N SER A 69 -6.68 9.73 16.12
CA SER A 69 -7.20 8.85 15.05
C SER A 69 -8.36 7.95 15.52
N GLY A 70 -8.49 7.72 16.83
CA GLY A 70 -9.59 6.97 17.42
C GLY A 70 -9.83 5.57 16.81
N TYR A 71 -11.09 5.14 16.80
CA TYR A 71 -11.51 3.81 16.32
C TYR A 71 -11.21 3.57 14.84
N HIS A 72 -11.30 4.59 14.00
CA HIS A 72 -11.00 4.49 12.57
C HIS A 72 -9.52 4.14 12.31
N GLY A 73 -8.61 4.67 13.13
CA GLY A 73 -7.19 4.32 13.06
C GLY A 73 -6.93 2.84 13.39
N LEU A 74 -7.63 2.28 14.37
CA LEU A 74 -7.51 0.86 14.74
C LEU A 74 -7.99 -0.05 13.61
N ILE A 75 -9.12 0.26 12.97
CA ILE A 75 -9.62 -0.49 11.82
C ILE A 75 -8.61 -0.46 10.68
N TYR A 76 -8.06 0.72 10.37
CA TYR A 76 -7.05 0.86 9.32
C TYR A 76 -5.81 0.01 9.60
N ILE A 77 -5.27 0.07 10.82
CA ILE A 77 -4.10 -0.72 11.23
C ILE A 77 -4.39 -2.22 11.09
N GLY A 78 -5.55 -2.68 11.58
CA GLY A 78 -5.94 -4.09 11.48
C GLY A 78 -6.05 -4.57 10.03
N THR A 79 -6.72 -3.81 9.19
CA THR A 79 -6.89 -4.13 7.76
C THR A 79 -5.57 -4.12 7.03
N PHE A 80 -4.73 -3.12 7.28
CA PHE A 80 -3.41 -3.00 6.66
C PHE A 80 -2.48 -4.14 7.08
N SER A 81 -2.47 -4.52 8.36
CA SER A 81 -1.69 -5.64 8.86
C SER A 81 -2.13 -6.96 8.22
N LEU A 82 -3.43 -7.20 8.14
CA LEU A 82 -3.97 -8.41 7.51
C LEU A 82 -3.58 -8.47 6.03
N THR A 83 -3.66 -7.36 5.31
CA THR A 83 -3.26 -7.27 3.91
C THR A 83 -1.78 -7.61 3.72
N ASN A 84 -0.89 -7.09 4.58
CA ASN A 84 0.54 -7.39 4.52
C ASN A 84 0.84 -8.88 4.77
N ILE A 85 0.21 -9.48 5.79
CA ILE A 85 0.38 -10.90 6.11
C ILE A 85 -0.09 -11.76 4.92
N THR A 86 -1.29 -11.49 4.41
CA THR A 86 -1.87 -12.24 3.30
C THR A 86 -1.03 -12.12 2.03
N PHE A 87 -0.48 -10.95 1.76
CA PHE A 87 0.41 -10.71 0.62
C PHE A 87 1.68 -11.57 0.67
N VAL A 88 2.38 -11.58 1.81
CA VAL A 88 3.61 -12.38 1.99
C VAL A 88 3.31 -13.87 1.88
N VAL A 89 2.25 -14.34 2.57
CA VAL A 89 1.82 -15.74 2.52
C VAL A 89 1.45 -16.15 1.09
N SER A 90 0.75 -15.29 0.35
CA SER A 90 0.38 -15.56 -1.03
C SER A 90 1.60 -15.70 -1.95
N ILE A 91 2.58 -14.79 -1.86
CA ILE A 91 3.79 -14.83 -2.70
C ILE A 91 4.64 -16.08 -2.40
N GLN A 92 4.71 -16.50 -1.15
CA GLN A 92 5.51 -17.66 -0.79
C GLN A 92 4.85 -19.00 -1.14
N ASN A 93 3.52 -19.08 -1.05
CA ASN A 93 2.79 -20.34 -1.25
C ASN A 93 2.15 -20.46 -2.65
N THR A 94 2.20 -19.41 -3.47
CA THR A 94 1.58 -19.39 -4.80
C THR A 94 2.61 -18.92 -5.84
N ASN A 95 2.25 -19.01 -7.11
CA ASN A 95 3.05 -18.39 -8.16
C ASN A 95 2.95 -16.85 -8.05
N VAL A 96 4.10 -16.17 -7.97
CA VAL A 96 4.19 -14.70 -7.84
C VAL A 96 3.36 -14.00 -8.91
N ALA A 97 3.39 -14.49 -10.15
CA ALA A 97 2.61 -13.91 -11.26
C ALA A 97 1.10 -13.92 -10.96
N ASN A 98 0.57 -15.02 -10.42
CA ASN A 98 -0.85 -15.12 -10.07
C ASN A 98 -1.23 -14.12 -8.96
N THR A 99 -0.40 -14.00 -7.94
CA THR A 99 -0.61 -13.04 -6.85
C THR A 99 -0.62 -11.60 -7.38
N LEU A 100 0.33 -11.25 -8.26
CA LEU A 100 0.42 -9.91 -8.83
C LEU A 100 -0.75 -9.60 -9.78
N VAL A 101 -1.21 -10.57 -10.58
CA VAL A 101 -2.41 -10.41 -11.43
C VAL A 101 -3.65 -10.16 -10.56
N MET A 102 -3.82 -10.89 -9.45
CA MET A 102 -4.92 -10.63 -8.52
C MET A 102 -4.87 -9.24 -7.91
N ILE A 103 -3.69 -8.77 -7.52
CA ILE A 103 -3.53 -7.40 -7.00
C ILE A 103 -3.82 -6.35 -8.07
N ALA A 104 -3.45 -6.62 -9.33
CA ALA A 104 -3.75 -5.72 -10.45
C ALA A 104 -5.26 -5.52 -10.68
N THR A 105 -6.12 -6.43 -10.21
CA THR A 105 -7.59 -6.25 -10.24
C THR A 105 -8.12 -5.34 -9.12
N ALA A 106 -7.30 -5.00 -8.11
CA ALA A 106 -7.73 -4.19 -6.97
C ALA A 106 -8.30 -2.81 -7.35
N PRO A 107 -7.73 -2.05 -8.31
CA PRO A 107 -8.31 -0.77 -8.74
C PRO A 107 -9.72 -0.94 -9.30
N MET A 108 -9.99 -2.01 -10.06
CA MET A 108 -11.31 -2.31 -10.59
C MET A 108 -12.32 -2.57 -9.47
N LEU A 109 -11.95 -3.43 -8.50
CA LEU A 109 -12.79 -3.72 -7.34
C LEU A 109 -13.03 -2.46 -6.50
N SER A 110 -12.01 -1.64 -6.31
CA SER A 110 -12.12 -0.36 -5.60
C SER A 110 -13.08 0.61 -6.29
N ALA A 111 -13.04 0.71 -7.62
CA ALA A 111 -13.96 1.54 -8.40
C ALA A 111 -15.41 1.05 -8.28
N ILE A 112 -15.64 -0.26 -8.33
CA ILE A 112 -16.98 -0.86 -8.17
C ILE A 112 -17.51 -0.61 -6.75
N LEU A 113 -16.69 -0.84 -5.72
CA LEU A 113 -17.09 -0.60 -4.33
C LEU A 113 -17.34 0.89 -4.07
N GLY A 114 -16.52 1.78 -4.62
CA GLY A 114 -16.73 3.22 -4.56
C GLY A 114 -18.06 3.65 -5.19
N ALA A 115 -18.40 3.09 -6.36
CA ALA A 115 -19.68 3.35 -7.02
C ALA A 115 -20.87 2.89 -6.18
N ILE A 116 -20.78 1.72 -5.52
CA ILE A 116 -21.87 1.13 -4.72
C ILE A 116 -22.02 1.84 -3.37
N PHE A 117 -20.92 2.01 -2.62
CA PHE A 117 -20.97 2.50 -1.24
C PHE A 117 -20.94 4.02 -1.13
N LEU A 118 -20.12 4.69 -1.96
CA LEU A 118 -19.95 6.13 -1.95
C LEU A 118 -20.86 6.83 -2.96
N LYS A 119 -21.51 6.06 -3.85
CA LYS A 119 -22.33 6.58 -4.98
C LYS A 119 -21.53 7.54 -5.89
N GLU A 120 -20.22 7.40 -5.89
CA GLU A 120 -19.32 8.15 -6.76
C GLU A 120 -19.08 7.33 -8.05
N MET A 121 -19.66 7.77 -9.14
CA MET A 121 -19.46 7.12 -10.45
C MET A 121 -18.10 7.56 -11.02
N PRO A 122 -17.15 6.62 -11.22
CA PRO A 122 -15.89 6.94 -11.89
C PRO A 122 -16.15 7.49 -13.28
N ASP A 123 -15.39 8.48 -13.70
CA ASP A 123 -15.49 9.07 -15.04
C ASP A 123 -15.16 8.01 -16.11
N LYS A 124 -15.73 8.17 -17.32
CA LYS A 124 -15.49 7.25 -18.46
C LYS A 124 -14.01 7.03 -18.74
N LYS A 125 -13.18 8.05 -18.54
CA LYS A 125 -11.73 7.95 -18.68
C LYS A 125 -11.10 7.00 -17.64
N THR A 126 -11.61 7.00 -16.43
CA THR A 126 -11.16 6.10 -15.36
C THR A 126 -11.48 4.65 -15.69
N TRP A 127 -12.69 4.37 -16.23
CA TRP A 127 -13.06 3.02 -16.67
C TRP A 127 -12.15 2.49 -17.79
N ILE A 128 -11.82 3.33 -18.77
CA ILE A 128 -10.92 2.93 -19.86
C ILE A 128 -9.50 2.66 -19.37
N SER A 129 -9.07 3.31 -18.27
CA SER A 129 -7.73 3.12 -17.71
C SER A 129 -7.61 1.91 -16.79
N ILE A 130 -8.72 1.31 -16.36
CA ILE A 130 -8.78 0.15 -15.46
C ILE A 130 -8.87 -1.17 -16.24
N ILE A 131 -9.35 -1.13 -17.48
CA ILE A 131 -9.44 -2.26 -18.42
C ILE A 131 -8.15 -2.36 -19.25
#